data_89212699ec9a7a287d89e578ce1b2225
#
_entry.id   89212699ec9a7a287d89e578ce1b2225
#
_cell.length_a   1.000
_cell.length_b   1.000
_cell.length_c   1.000
_cell.angle_alpha   90.00
_cell.angle_beta   90.00
_cell.angle_gamma   90.00
#
_symmetry.space_group_name_H-M   'P 1'
#
loop_
_entity.id
_entity.type
_entity.pdbx_description
1 polymer ?
#
loop_
_entity_poly.entity_id
_entity_poly.type
_entity_poly.pdbx_seq_one_letter_code
_entity_poly.pdbx_strand_id
1 'polypeptide(L)'
;GAHWNDRSLDLPDEENFRLISIDFEGQEGWIAGQPGLLMHSTDGGQNWTRLFLDTKLPGEPYLITALGKSSAELATNVGAVYKTNDGGESWEASVTDAAGAVRDLRRSSNGSYVSVSGLGNFSATWEPGETVWKVHQRVSSQRLQSIGYQPDGNLWMVARGAQIRLNDGDGNVEEWSKAIIPLTHGYGYMYMA
;
A
#
# COMPACT_ATOMS: atom_id res chain seq x y z
N GLY A 1 1.21 14.92 -18.83
CA GLY A 1 2.08 14.78 -20.01
C GLY A 1 1.35 15.11 -21.30
N ALA A 2 2.07 15.65 -22.27
CA ALA A 2 1.46 16.05 -23.56
C ALA A 2 1.14 14.84 -24.46
N HIS A 3 1.78 13.70 -24.22
CA HIS A 3 1.61 12.48 -25.01
C HIS A 3 1.60 11.24 -24.11
N TRP A 4 0.71 10.31 -24.42
CA TRP A 4 0.65 8.98 -23.82
C TRP A 4 1.08 7.96 -24.87
N ASN A 5 2.04 7.11 -24.56
CA ASN A 5 2.43 5.96 -25.37
C ASN A 5 1.85 4.70 -24.73
N ASP A 6 1.23 3.87 -25.54
CA ASP A 6 0.79 2.55 -25.12
C ASP A 6 2.02 1.66 -24.84
N ARG A 7 1.99 0.97 -23.71
CA ARG A 7 3.00 0.02 -23.25
C ARG A 7 2.31 -1.24 -22.81
N SER A 8 1.92 -2.05 -23.79
CA SER A 8 1.31 -3.36 -23.50
C SER A 8 2.32 -4.27 -22.82
N LEU A 9 1.88 -4.95 -21.76
CA LEU A 9 2.64 -6.01 -21.13
C LEU A 9 2.42 -7.31 -21.90
N ASP A 10 3.50 -8.07 -22.14
CA ASP A 10 3.42 -9.39 -22.74
C ASP A 10 2.95 -10.42 -21.68
N LEU A 11 1.64 -10.45 -21.48
CA LEU A 11 0.96 -11.34 -20.55
C LEU A 11 0.04 -12.28 -21.34
N PRO A 12 -0.12 -13.55 -20.93
CA PRO A 12 -1.03 -14.47 -21.57
C PRO A 12 -2.47 -13.94 -21.54
N ASP A 13 -3.14 -13.91 -22.69
CA ASP A 13 -4.54 -13.46 -22.81
C ASP A 13 -5.53 -14.28 -21.96
N GLU A 14 -5.16 -15.52 -21.64
CA GLU A 14 -5.98 -16.45 -20.85
C GLU A 14 -5.96 -16.11 -19.36
N GLU A 15 -4.99 -15.34 -18.88
CA GLU A 15 -4.85 -14.94 -17.48
C GLU A 15 -5.42 -13.53 -17.30
N ASN A 16 -6.53 -13.42 -16.59
CA ASN A 16 -7.21 -12.14 -16.35
C ASN A 16 -6.54 -11.37 -15.20
N PHE A 17 -5.35 -10.82 -15.43
CA PHE A 17 -4.62 -10.04 -14.44
C PHE A 17 -5.20 -8.64 -14.28
N ARG A 18 -5.25 -8.19 -13.04
CA ARG A 18 -5.53 -6.80 -12.69
C ARG A 18 -4.28 -6.18 -12.06
N LEU A 19 -3.71 -5.18 -12.72
CA LEU A 19 -2.61 -4.40 -12.15
C LEU A 19 -3.14 -3.56 -10.98
N ILE A 20 -2.45 -3.61 -9.85
CA ILE A 20 -2.88 -2.99 -8.59
C ILE A 20 -1.96 -1.83 -8.22
N SER A 21 -0.65 -2.04 -8.36
CA SER A 21 0.36 -1.08 -7.93
C SER A 21 1.53 -1.07 -8.90
N ILE A 22 2.08 0.10 -9.13
CA ILE A 22 3.31 0.32 -9.90
C ILE A 22 4.13 1.39 -9.17
N ASP A 23 5.44 1.17 -9.10
CA ASP A 23 6.36 2.15 -8.53
C ASP A 23 7.72 2.11 -9.23
N PHE A 24 8.43 3.26 -9.21
CA PHE A 24 9.73 3.43 -9.84
C PHE A 24 10.69 4.15 -8.91
N GLU A 25 11.93 3.65 -8.88
CA GLU A 25 13.08 4.38 -8.36
C GLU A 25 14.16 4.43 -9.46
N GLY A 26 14.32 5.62 -10.06
CA GLY A 26 15.18 5.78 -11.24
C GLY A 26 14.69 5.00 -12.45
N GLN A 27 15.48 4.03 -12.91
CA GLN A 27 15.15 3.13 -14.02
C GLN A 27 14.54 1.78 -13.56
N GLU A 28 14.58 1.53 -12.25
CA GLU A 28 14.00 0.31 -11.67
C GLU A 28 12.49 0.48 -11.50
N GLY A 29 11.71 -0.31 -12.21
CA GLY A 29 10.27 -0.31 -12.16
C GLY A 29 9.73 -1.63 -11.64
N TRP A 30 8.69 -1.58 -10.84
CA TRP A 30 8.03 -2.75 -10.28
C TRP A 30 6.53 -2.67 -10.43
N ILE A 31 5.90 -3.77 -10.81
CA ILE A 31 4.44 -3.90 -10.90
C ILE A 31 3.99 -5.04 -10.01
N ALA A 32 2.94 -4.80 -9.25
CA ALA A 32 2.19 -5.83 -8.53
C ALA A 32 0.76 -5.93 -9.07
N GLY A 33 0.25 -7.14 -9.20
CA GLY A 33 -1.09 -7.40 -9.71
C GLY A 33 -1.72 -8.66 -9.12
N GLN A 34 -2.98 -8.87 -9.46
CA GLN A 34 -3.80 -9.97 -8.98
C GLN A 34 -4.42 -10.73 -10.15
N PRO A 35 -4.53 -12.07 -10.04
CA PRO A 35 -3.93 -12.94 -9.03
C PRO A 35 -2.41 -13.03 -9.20
N GLY A 36 -1.66 -12.99 -8.09
CA GLY A 36 -0.25 -13.36 -7.98
C GLY A 36 0.71 -12.89 -9.09
N LEU A 37 0.62 -11.62 -9.54
CA LEU A 37 1.49 -11.07 -10.59
C LEU A 37 2.54 -10.14 -9.99
N LEU A 38 3.80 -10.38 -10.33
CA LEU A 38 4.91 -9.45 -10.13
C LEU A 38 5.71 -9.28 -11.42
N MET A 39 6.10 -8.05 -11.72
CA MET A 39 6.96 -7.74 -12.85
C MET A 39 8.04 -6.73 -12.45
N HIS A 40 9.20 -6.85 -13.07
CA HIS A 40 10.36 -5.99 -12.85
C HIS A 40 10.88 -5.43 -14.16
N SER A 41 11.28 -4.16 -14.15
CA SER A 41 11.94 -3.47 -15.24
C SER A 41 13.21 -2.80 -14.72
N THR A 42 14.27 -2.80 -15.53
CA THR A 42 15.55 -2.11 -15.25
C THR A 42 15.84 -0.98 -16.23
N ASP A 43 14.89 -0.65 -17.09
CA ASP A 43 15.06 0.29 -18.21
C ASP A 43 13.98 1.39 -18.27
N GLY A 44 13.40 1.73 -17.13
CA GLY A 44 12.36 2.75 -17.03
C GLY A 44 11.02 2.31 -17.61
N GLY A 45 10.73 1.01 -17.55
CA GLY A 45 9.46 0.44 -18.00
C GLY A 45 9.35 0.21 -19.49
N GLN A 46 10.48 0.21 -20.22
CA GLN A 46 10.48 -0.12 -21.64
C GLN A 46 10.32 -1.62 -21.88
N ASN A 47 10.96 -2.43 -21.04
CA ASN A 47 10.81 -3.88 -21.01
C ASN A 47 10.49 -4.35 -19.61
N TRP A 48 9.65 -5.39 -19.52
CA TRP A 48 9.20 -5.96 -18.26
C TRP A 48 9.45 -7.46 -18.23
N THR A 49 10.01 -7.96 -17.14
CA THR A 49 10.20 -9.37 -16.86
C THR A 49 9.22 -9.82 -15.80
N ARG A 50 8.46 -10.88 -16.08
CA ARG A 50 7.58 -11.50 -15.08
C ARG A 50 8.42 -12.28 -14.07
N LEU A 51 8.12 -12.06 -12.78
CA LEU A 51 8.75 -12.79 -11.69
C LEU A 51 7.79 -13.83 -11.13
N PHE A 52 8.34 -14.95 -10.73
CA PHE A 52 7.61 -16.04 -10.10
C PHE A 52 8.09 -16.19 -8.66
N LEU A 53 7.17 -16.13 -7.71
CA LEU A 53 7.50 -16.34 -6.31
C LEU A 53 7.54 -17.84 -6.00
N ASP A 54 8.65 -18.30 -5.48
CA ASP A 54 8.81 -19.69 -5.03
C ASP A 54 8.00 -19.98 -3.76
N THR A 55 7.59 -18.93 -3.05
CA THR A 55 6.85 -19.02 -1.79
C THR A 55 5.42 -18.53 -1.97
N LYS A 56 4.47 -19.29 -1.43
CA LYS A 56 3.07 -18.84 -1.36
C LYS A 56 2.97 -17.72 -0.32
N LEU A 57 2.68 -16.51 -0.79
CA LEU A 57 2.45 -15.36 0.10
C LEU A 57 1.13 -15.51 0.86
N PRO A 58 1.06 -15.10 2.15
CA PRO A 58 -0.21 -14.80 2.77
C PRO A 58 -0.90 -13.65 2.04
N GLY A 59 -2.08 -13.92 1.47
CA GLY A 59 -2.84 -12.95 0.68
C GLY A 59 -2.30 -12.76 -0.74
N GLU A 60 -2.77 -11.70 -1.39
CA GLU A 60 -2.43 -11.32 -2.76
C GLU A 60 -1.60 -10.03 -2.76
N PRO A 61 -0.72 -9.81 -3.75
CA PRO A 61 -0.01 -8.55 -3.92
C PRO A 61 -0.95 -7.35 -3.89
N TYR A 62 -0.59 -6.30 -3.15
CA TYR A 62 -1.42 -5.12 -2.98
C TYR A 62 -0.66 -3.80 -3.22
N LEU A 63 0.52 -3.65 -2.65
CA LEU A 63 1.37 -2.47 -2.81
C LEU A 63 2.80 -2.92 -3.06
N ILE A 64 3.42 -2.40 -4.11
CA ILE A 64 4.84 -2.56 -4.39
C ILE A 64 5.53 -1.21 -4.28
N THR A 65 6.72 -1.18 -3.69
CA THR A 65 7.55 0.01 -3.59
C THR A 65 8.95 -0.29 -4.09
N ALA A 66 9.42 0.46 -5.07
CA ALA A 66 10.80 0.44 -5.51
C ALA A 66 11.71 1.11 -4.46
N LEU A 67 12.81 0.46 -4.09
CA LEU A 67 13.72 0.96 -3.06
C LEU A 67 15.12 1.29 -3.60
N GLY A 68 15.31 1.20 -4.91
CA GLY A 68 16.56 1.40 -5.60
C GLY A 68 16.96 0.18 -6.43
N LYS A 69 18.23 0.13 -6.84
CA LYS A 69 18.72 -0.92 -7.74
C LYS A 69 18.44 -2.31 -7.18
N SER A 70 17.70 -3.10 -7.95
CA SER A 70 17.34 -4.49 -7.66
C SER A 70 16.61 -4.71 -6.31
N SER A 71 16.09 -3.64 -5.70
CA SER A 71 15.47 -3.70 -4.38
C SER A 71 14.03 -3.22 -4.42
N ALA A 72 13.13 -3.98 -3.79
CA ALA A 72 11.73 -3.61 -3.64
C ALA A 72 11.13 -4.16 -2.36
N GLU A 73 10.00 -3.60 -1.98
CA GLU A 73 9.19 -4.06 -0.86
C GLU A 73 7.76 -4.30 -1.32
N LEU A 74 7.23 -5.48 -1.04
CA LEU A 74 5.90 -5.92 -1.42
C LEU A 74 5.04 -6.10 -0.18
N ALA A 75 3.93 -5.39 -0.11
CA ALA A 75 2.90 -5.62 0.89
C ALA A 75 1.68 -6.32 0.27
N THR A 76 1.08 -7.26 1.00
CA THR A 76 -0.10 -8.00 0.56
C THR A 76 -1.40 -7.38 1.10
N ASN A 77 -2.53 -7.78 0.52
CA ASN A 77 -3.87 -7.35 0.95
C ASN A 77 -4.31 -7.89 2.32
N VAL A 78 -3.44 -8.61 3.01
CA VAL A 78 -3.63 -9.03 4.40
C VAL A 78 -2.55 -8.46 5.32
N GLY A 79 -1.63 -7.63 4.82
CA GLY A 79 -0.61 -6.93 5.59
C GLY A 79 0.69 -7.71 5.80
N ALA A 80 0.94 -8.81 5.08
CA ALA A 80 2.27 -9.38 5.04
C ALA A 80 3.19 -8.48 4.22
N VAL A 81 4.44 -8.28 4.67
CA VAL A 81 5.45 -7.44 4.03
C VAL A 81 6.69 -8.25 3.72
N TYR A 82 7.15 -8.18 2.48
CA TYR A 82 8.32 -8.88 1.97
C TYR A 82 9.27 -7.89 1.33
N LYS A 83 10.57 -8.18 1.39
CA LYS A 83 11.61 -7.38 0.77
C LYS A 83 12.51 -8.24 -0.11
N THR A 84 12.87 -7.71 -1.26
CA THR A 84 13.94 -8.25 -2.12
C THR A 84 15.09 -7.24 -2.23
N ASN A 85 16.32 -7.76 -2.44
CA ASN A 85 17.51 -6.96 -2.72
C ASN A 85 18.29 -7.51 -3.94
N ASP A 86 17.71 -8.46 -4.65
CA ASP A 86 18.34 -9.22 -5.75
C ASP A 86 17.49 -9.23 -7.05
N GLY A 87 16.64 -8.23 -7.22
CA GLY A 87 15.79 -8.13 -8.41
C GLY A 87 14.57 -9.07 -8.38
N GLY A 88 14.22 -9.58 -7.20
CA GLY A 88 13.07 -10.45 -7.01
C GLY A 88 13.39 -11.94 -7.16
N GLU A 89 14.69 -12.32 -7.23
CA GLU A 89 15.10 -13.73 -7.22
C GLU A 89 14.77 -14.39 -5.87
N SER A 90 14.92 -13.63 -4.78
CA SER A 90 14.50 -14.06 -3.44
C SER A 90 13.73 -12.96 -2.69
N TRP A 91 12.86 -13.38 -1.78
CA TRP A 91 12.06 -12.49 -0.95
C TRP A 91 12.13 -12.91 0.52
N GLU A 92 12.50 -11.96 1.36
CA GLU A 92 12.55 -12.14 2.81
C GLU A 92 11.32 -11.49 3.46
N ALA A 93 10.65 -12.23 4.34
CA ALA A 93 9.52 -11.71 5.08
C ALA A 93 9.98 -10.77 6.20
N SER A 94 9.49 -9.52 6.18
CA SER A 94 9.64 -8.58 7.29
C SER A 94 8.58 -8.83 8.36
N VAL A 95 7.34 -9.10 7.92
CA VAL A 95 6.23 -9.52 8.79
C VAL A 95 5.25 -10.37 8.00
N THR A 96 4.82 -11.48 8.60
CA THR A 96 3.81 -12.40 8.05
C THR A 96 2.50 -12.38 8.81
N ASP A 97 2.53 -11.98 10.09
CA ASP A 97 1.33 -11.88 10.92
C ASP A 97 0.54 -10.64 10.54
N ALA A 98 -0.43 -10.89 9.70
CA ALA A 98 -1.26 -9.87 9.09
C ALA A 98 -2.33 -9.35 10.05
N ALA A 99 -2.64 -8.06 9.92
CA ALA A 99 -3.79 -7.45 10.57
C ALA A 99 -5.16 -7.90 9.99
N GLY A 100 -5.17 -8.97 9.14
CA GLY A 100 -6.32 -9.42 8.37
C GLY A 100 -6.52 -8.63 7.08
N ALA A 101 -7.59 -8.93 6.33
CA ALA A 101 -7.86 -8.25 5.07
C ALA A 101 -7.90 -6.72 5.23
N VAL A 102 -7.15 -6.01 4.38
CA VAL A 102 -7.07 -4.55 4.39
C VAL A 102 -8.00 -3.94 3.33
N ARG A 103 -8.54 -2.78 3.64
CA ARG A 103 -9.27 -1.92 2.70
C ARG A 103 -8.34 -0.92 2.04
N ASP A 104 -7.43 -0.36 2.84
CA ASP A 104 -6.41 0.59 2.41
C ASP A 104 -5.13 0.34 3.19
N LEU A 105 -4.00 0.51 2.51
CA LEU A 105 -2.67 0.28 3.07
C LEU A 105 -1.71 1.27 2.41
N ARG A 106 -0.94 1.99 3.23
CA ARG A 106 0.02 2.99 2.79
C ARG A 106 1.37 2.78 3.47
N ARG A 107 2.41 3.10 2.72
CA ARG A 107 3.79 3.10 3.18
C ARG A 107 4.29 4.54 3.35
N SER A 108 5.00 4.81 4.41
CA SER A 108 5.72 6.07 4.60
C SER A 108 7.12 6.02 3.99
N SER A 109 7.76 7.17 3.88
CA SER A 109 9.14 7.28 3.38
C SER A 109 10.18 6.57 4.26
N ASN A 110 9.92 6.40 5.55
CA ASN A 110 10.81 5.69 6.47
C ASN A 110 10.60 4.16 6.49
N GLY A 111 9.64 3.65 5.69
CA GLY A 111 9.33 2.22 5.60
C GLY A 111 8.26 1.72 6.54
N SER A 112 7.65 2.60 7.35
CA SER A 112 6.51 2.23 8.18
C SER A 112 5.25 2.07 7.34
N TYR A 113 4.33 1.25 7.80
CA TYR A 113 3.03 1.03 7.15
C TYR A 113 1.88 1.39 8.06
N VAL A 114 0.80 1.84 7.45
CA VAL A 114 -0.49 2.03 8.09
C VAL A 114 -1.58 1.41 7.23
N SER A 115 -2.57 0.80 7.87
CA SER A 115 -3.68 0.13 7.18
C SER A 115 -5.03 0.43 7.81
N VAL A 116 -6.08 0.29 7.00
CA VAL A 116 -7.47 0.24 7.44
C VAL A 116 -8.00 -1.16 7.19
N SER A 117 -8.62 -1.76 8.19
CA SER A 117 -9.22 -3.09 8.09
C SER A 117 -10.31 -3.14 7.01
N GLY A 118 -10.51 -4.31 6.40
CA GLY A 118 -11.46 -4.51 5.29
C GLY A 118 -12.88 -4.00 5.57
N LEU A 119 -13.34 -4.10 6.80
CA LEU A 119 -14.63 -3.56 7.24
C LEU A 119 -14.56 -2.11 7.76
N GLY A 120 -13.36 -1.53 7.88
CA GLY A 120 -13.16 -0.20 8.42
C GLY A 120 -13.40 -0.08 9.92
N ASN A 121 -13.24 -1.16 10.68
CA ASN A 121 -13.51 -1.21 12.12
C ASN A 121 -12.32 -0.77 12.96
N PHE A 122 -11.11 -0.86 12.44
CA PHE A 122 -9.87 -0.47 13.09
C PHE A 122 -8.83 -0.04 12.05
N SER A 123 -7.79 0.63 12.50
CA SER A 123 -6.53 0.84 11.78
C SER A 123 -5.41 0.03 12.41
N ALA A 124 -4.33 -0.18 11.68
CA ALA A 124 -3.16 -0.84 12.23
C ALA A 124 -1.89 -0.17 11.69
N THR A 125 -0.83 -0.17 12.48
CA THR A 125 0.50 0.33 12.13
C THR A 125 1.54 -0.78 12.25
N TRP A 126 2.57 -0.68 11.43
CA TRP A 126 3.75 -1.52 11.51
C TRP A 126 5.00 -0.68 11.25
N GLU A 127 6.01 -0.87 12.08
CA GLU A 127 7.31 -0.20 11.97
C GLU A 127 8.38 -1.23 11.56
N PRO A 128 9.40 -0.81 10.78
CA PRO A 128 10.51 -1.70 10.43
C PRO A 128 11.17 -2.32 11.66
N GLY A 129 11.25 -3.66 11.66
CA GLY A 129 11.81 -4.42 12.79
C GLY A 129 10.77 -4.95 13.78
N GLU A 130 9.53 -4.53 13.71
CA GLU A 130 8.45 -5.17 14.46
C GLU A 130 8.05 -6.50 13.83
N THR A 131 7.67 -7.46 14.66
CA THR A 131 7.26 -8.80 14.23
C THR A 131 5.76 -8.95 14.02
N VAL A 132 4.98 -7.99 14.50
CA VAL A 132 3.51 -7.99 14.44
C VAL A 132 2.97 -6.59 14.17
N TRP A 133 1.78 -6.51 13.61
CA TRP A 133 1.04 -5.25 13.47
C TRP A 133 0.43 -4.79 14.80
N LYS A 134 0.54 -3.51 15.10
CA LYS A 134 -0.14 -2.87 16.22
C LYS A 134 -1.53 -2.40 15.80
N VAL A 135 -2.57 -2.98 16.39
CA VAL A 135 -3.98 -2.63 16.10
C VAL A 135 -4.44 -1.46 16.96
N HIS A 136 -5.09 -0.48 16.33
CA HIS A 136 -5.66 0.71 16.96
C HIS A 136 -7.17 0.73 16.81
N GLN A 137 -7.88 0.89 17.91
CA GLN A 137 -9.33 1.02 17.89
C GLN A 137 -9.75 2.27 17.12
N ARG A 138 -10.81 2.19 16.37
CA ARG A 138 -11.31 3.39 15.69
C ARG A 138 -11.80 4.42 16.70
N VAL A 139 -11.39 5.66 16.49
CA VAL A 139 -11.78 6.82 17.29
C VAL A 139 -13.08 7.48 16.83
N SER A 140 -13.68 6.95 15.76
CA SER A 140 -14.94 7.45 15.18
C SER A 140 -16.01 6.38 15.26
N SER A 141 -17.27 6.78 15.47
CA SER A 141 -18.42 5.90 15.31
C SER A 141 -18.63 5.46 13.85
N GLN A 142 -18.06 6.21 12.92
CA GLN A 142 -18.13 5.92 11.49
C GLN A 142 -17.01 4.96 11.05
N ARG A 143 -17.32 4.10 10.08
CA ARG A 143 -16.34 3.15 9.52
C ARG A 143 -15.25 3.89 8.76
N LEU A 144 -14.00 3.48 8.98
CA LEU A 144 -12.84 4.00 8.28
C LEU A 144 -12.90 3.60 6.80
N GLN A 145 -12.42 4.49 5.92
CA GLN A 145 -12.41 4.29 4.48
C GLN A 145 -11.00 4.28 3.91
N SER A 146 -10.19 5.25 4.30
CA SER A 146 -8.83 5.44 3.78
C SER A 146 -7.96 6.06 4.87
N ILE A 147 -6.65 5.86 4.74
CA ILE A 147 -5.64 6.40 5.62
C ILE A 147 -4.40 6.75 4.79
N GLY A 148 -3.61 7.72 5.19
CA GLY A 148 -2.40 8.10 4.48
C GLY A 148 -1.47 8.95 5.31
N TYR A 149 -0.25 9.11 4.79
CA TYR A 149 0.78 9.95 5.39
C TYR A 149 0.81 11.32 4.70
N GLN A 150 1.07 12.35 5.49
CA GLN A 150 1.53 13.64 4.99
C GLN A 150 3.05 13.58 4.74
N PRO A 151 3.60 14.54 3.98
CA PRO A 151 5.05 14.60 3.76
C PRO A 151 5.89 14.72 5.04
N ASP A 152 5.30 15.28 6.10
CA ASP A 152 5.93 15.41 7.42
C ASP A 152 5.79 14.17 8.31
N GLY A 153 5.15 13.11 7.80
CA GLY A 153 4.94 11.85 8.52
C GLY A 153 3.64 11.78 9.34
N ASN A 154 2.90 12.88 9.42
CA ASN A 154 1.60 12.90 10.08
C ASN A 154 0.58 12.06 9.32
N LEU A 155 -0.44 11.56 10.02
CA LEU A 155 -1.47 10.72 9.42
C LEU A 155 -2.76 11.49 9.16
N TRP A 156 -3.36 11.17 8.02
CA TRP A 156 -4.75 11.50 7.70
C TRP A 156 -5.59 10.24 7.69
N MET A 157 -6.79 10.36 8.18
CA MET A 157 -7.79 9.29 8.15
C MET A 157 -9.12 9.84 7.64
N VAL A 158 -9.72 9.08 6.72
CA VAL A 158 -11.07 9.38 6.21
C VAL A 158 -12.04 8.32 6.73
N ALA A 159 -13.17 8.76 7.24
CA ALA A 159 -14.27 7.90 7.67
C ALA A 159 -15.55 8.22 6.88
N ARG A 160 -16.54 7.33 6.96
CA ARG A 160 -17.87 7.58 6.36
C ARG A 160 -18.46 8.89 6.84
N GLY A 161 -19.34 9.48 6.03
CA GLY A 161 -19.94 10.79 6.31
C GLY A 161 -18.94 11.93 6.10
N ALA A 162 -17.94 11.76 5.24
CA ALA A 162 -16.93 12.75 4.89
C ALA A 162 -16.17 13.30 6.11
N GLN A 163 -15.97 12.47 7.14
CA GLN A 163 -15.16 12.84 8.29
C GLN A 163 -13.68 12.67 7.95
N ILE A 164 -12.92 13.74 8.08
CA ILE A 164 -11.46 13.70 7.99
C ILE A 164 -10.91 13.96 9.40
N ARG A 165 -9.90 13.18 9.75
CA ARG A 165 -9.19 13.27 11.01
C ARG A 165 -7.70 13.39 10.77
N LEU A 166 -7.05 14.13 11.64
CA LEU A 166 -5.62 14.38 11.63
C LEU A 166 -4.99 13.79 12.89
N ASN A 167 -3.83 13.22 12.73
CA ASN A 167 -2.94 12.93 13.85
C ASN A 167 -1.86 14.03 13.89
N ASP A 168 -1.67 14.64 15.03
CA ASP A 168 -0.85 15.85 15.19
C ASP A 168 0.67 15.58 15.30
N GLY A 169 1.10 14.36 14.96
CA GLY A 169 2.53 14.06 14.81
C GLY A 169 3.30 13.82 16.11
N ASP A 170 2.63 13.67 17.22
CA ASP A 170 3.25 13.25 18.48
C ASP A 170 3.53 11.74 18.57
N GLY A 171 3.25 11.02 17.48
CA GLY A 171 3.35 9.56 17.40
C GLY A 171 2.21 8.81 18.12
N ASN A 172 1.29 9.50 18.74
CA ASN A 172 0.13 8.89 19.38
C ASN A 172 -1.00 8.66 18.36
N VAL A 173 -0.98 7.53 17.68
CA VAL A 173 -2.01 7.15 16.70
C VAL A 173 -3.39 6.89 17.31
N GLU A 174 -3.55 7.05 18.59
CA GLU A 174 -4.82 6.95 19.29
C GLU A 174 -5.51 8.31 19.46
N GLU A 175 -4.77 9.40 19.29
CA GLU A 175 -5.28 10.76 19.34
C GLU A 175 -5.45 11.36 17.95
N TRP A 176 -6.69 11.64 17.60
CA TRP A 176 -7.06 12.18 16.30
C TRP A 176 -7.91 13.43 16.45
N SER A 177 -7.46 14.54 15.93
CA SER A 177 -8.27 15.75 15.82
C SER A 177 -9.25 15.63 14.63
N LYS A 178 -10.38 16.30 14.70
CA LYS A 178 -11.33 16.38 13.59
C LYS A 178 -10.99 17.57 12.72
N ALA A 179 -10.67 17.33 11.45
CA ALA A 179 -10.50 18.41 10.49
C ALA A 179 -11.85 19.09 10.22
N ILE A 180 -11.87 20.42 10.27
CA ILE A 180 -13.03 21.22 9.89
C ILE A 180 -12.96 21.41 8.38
N ILE A 181 -13.81 20.69 7.66
CA ILE A 181 -13.94 20.84 6.21
C ILE A 181 -15.29 21.45 5.91
N PRO A 182 -15.37 22.52 5.11
CA PRO A 182 -16.63 23.02 4.60
C PRO A 182 -17.28 21.92 3.75
N LEU A 183 -18.26 21.23 4.30
CA LEU A 183 -19.01 20.21 3.56
C LEU A 183 -19.94 20.91 2.59
N THR A 184 -19.59 20.87 1.33
CA THR A 184 -20.58 21.03 0.25
C THR A 184 -21.40 19.74 0.18
N HIS A 185 -22.70 19.86 0.08
CA HIS A 185 -23.68 18.77 0.12
C HIS A 185 -23.33 17.63 -0.84
N GLY A 186 -23.02 16.45 -0.32
CA GLY A 186 -22.79 15.24 -1.11
C GLY A 186 -22.35 14.07 -0.24
N TYR A 187 -23.03 12.94 -0.40
CA TYR A 187 -22.59 11.67 0.15
C TYR A 187 -21.60 11.03 -0.82
N GLY A 188 -20.35 10.91 -0.46
CA GLY A 188 -19.31 10.31 -1.28
C GLY A 188 -18.29 9.54 -0.46
N TYR A 189 -17.55 8.67 -1.13
CA TYR A 189 -16.32 8.08 -0.62
C TYR A 189 -15.17 9.01 -1.01
N MET A 190 -14.31 9.33 -0.05
CA MET A 190 -13.05 10.01 -0.30
C MET A 190 -11.89 9.05 -0.06
N TYR A 191 -10.88 9.15 -0.88
CA TYR A 191 -9.60 8.48 -0.70
C TYR A 191 -8.52 9.55 -0.60
N MET A 192 -7.51 9.28 0.22
CA MET A 192 -6.31 10.09 0.26
C MET A 192 -5.33 9.54 -0.78
N ALA A 193 -4.79 10.44 -1.58
CA ALA A 193 -3.79 10.15 -2.60
C ALA A 193 -2.38 10.46 -2.06
#